data_53adf986b09b2df1d8432b760d04195d
#
_entry.id   53adf986b09b2df1d8432b760d04195d
#
_cell.length_a   1.000
_cell.length_b   1.000
_cell.length_c   1.000
_cell.angle_alpha   90.00
_cell.angle_beta   90.00
_cell.angle_gamma   90.00
#
_symmetry.space_group_name_H-M   'P 1'
#
loop_
_entity.id
_entity.type
_entity.pdbx_description
1 polymer ?
#
loop_
_entity_poly.entity_id
_entity_poly.type
_entity_poly.pdbx_seq_one_letter_code
_entity_poly.pdbx_strand_id
1 'polypeptide(L)'
;MKNNIIKYVIIGLGLLAAGIFLKNLFKDKPKQNVMIINDWKKDQNGCLKLRTEKLAIELIAKHNLNHSSKEKFINVFGEPNEKRFINDTEVLVYYFDTLCDAQEQDKCYAEFYFKNGLLTSTEFLCE
;
A
#
# COMPACT_ATOMS: atom_id res chain seq x y z
N MET A 1 -22.81 -55.86 -21.02
CA MET A 1 -21.65 -55.29 -20.30
C MET A 1 -20.97 -54.11 -20.95
N LYS A 2 -20.76 -54.09 -22.26
CA LYS A 2 -20.07 -52.98 -22.95
C LYS A 2 -20.70 -51.59 -22.82
N ASN A 3 -22.03 -51.48 -22.77
CA ASN A 3 -22.75 -50.20 -22.74
C ASN A 3 -22.63 -49.43 -21.40
N ASN A 4 -22.40 -50.14 -20.31
CA ASN A 4 -22.27 -49.49 -19.00
C ASN A 4 -20.90 -48.85 -18.77
N ILE A 5 -19.84 -49.45 -19.31
CA ILE A 5 -18.47 -48.94 -19.21
C ILE A 5 -18.38 -47.60 -19.94
N ILE A 6 -18.97 -47.47 -21.10
CA ILE A 6 -18.98 -46.24 -21.90
C ILE A 6 -19.67 -45.11 -21.16
N LYS A 7 -20.78 -45.37 -20.48
CA LYS A 7 -21.51 -44.38 -19.67
C LYS A 7 -20.64 -43.81 -18.52
N TYR A 8 -19.91 -44.66 -17.81
CA TYR A 8 -19.06 -44.23 -16.70
C TYR A 8 -17.83 -43.42 -17.19
N VAL A 9 -17.27 -43.76 -18.36
CA VAL A 9 -16.18 -43.03 -18.96
C VAL A 9 -16.62 -41.62 -19.38
N ILE A 10 -17.80 -41.45 -19.97
CA ILE A 10 -18.34 -40.15 -20.36
C ILE A 10 -18.63 -39.27 -19.14
N ILE A 11 -19.19 -39.85 -18.05
CA ILE A 11 -19.46 -39.13 -16.80
C ILE A 11 -18.15 -38.69 -16.14
N GLY A 12 -17.14 -39.56 -16.12
CA GLY A 12 -15.80 -39.22 -15.57
C GLY A 12 -15.10 -38.10 -16.31
N LEU A 13 -15.16 -38.10 -17.65
CA LEU A 13 -14.60 -37.02 -18.50
C LEU A 13 -15.36 -35.70 -18.32
N GLY A 14 -16.68 -35.74 -18.16
CA GLY A 14 -17.50 -34.54 -17.91
C GLY A 14 -17.17 -33.87 -16.57
N LEU A 15 -16.93 -34.64 -15.52
CA LEU A 15 -16.56 -34.13 -14.20
C LEU A 15 -15.13 -33.53 -14.19
N LEU A 16 -14.18 -34.12 -14.92
CA LEU A 16 -12.83 -33.57 -15.07
C LEU A 16 -12.85 -32.25 -15.85
N ALA A 17 -13.62 -32.14 -16.92
CA ALA A 17 -13.77 -30.91 -17.69
C ALA A 17 -14.43 -29.79 -16.88
N ALA A 18 -15.45 -30.09 -16.07
CA ALA A 18 -16.10 -29.14 -15.17
C ALA A 18 -15.13 -28.64 -14.08
N GLY A 19 -14.30 -29.51 -13.52
CA GLY A 19 -13.29 -29.13 -12.51
C GLY A 19 -12.22 -28.19 -13.06
N ILE A 20 -11.79 -28.38 -14.30
CA ILE A 20 -10.81 -27.49 -14.98
C ILE A 20 -11.47 -26.15 -15.33
N PHE A 21 -12.73 -26.15 -15.75
CA PHE A 21 -13.47 -24.93 -16.06
C PHE A 21 -13.69 -24.06 -14.81
N LEU A 22 -14.04 -24.66 -13.67
CA LEU A 22 -14.19 -23.96 -12.41
C LEU A 22 -12.87 -23.35 -11.91
N LYS A 23 -11.74 -24.06 -12.02
CA LYS A 23 -10.43 -23.50 -11.67
C LYS A 23 -10.05 -22.27 -12.51
N ASN A 24 -10.46 -22.22 -13.76
CA ASN A 24 -10.21 -21.07 -14.63
C ASN A 24 -11.14 -19.88 -14.35
N LEU A 25 -12.30 -20.09 -13.76
CA LEU A 25 -13.21 -19.01 -13.31
C LEU A 25 -12.73 -18.32 -12.03
N PHE A 26 -11.92 -18.99 -11.21
CA PHE A 26 -11.30 -18.45 -10.00
C PHE A 26 -9.84 -18.01 -10.23
N LYS A 27 -9.40 -17.83 -11.48
CA LYS A 27 -8.17 -17.10 -11.74
C LYS A 27 -8.35 -15.70 -11.15
N ASP A 28 -7.58 -15.43 -10.11
CA ASP A 28 -7.51 -14.15 -9.43
C ASP A 28 -7.54 -13.03 -10.46
N LYS A 29 -8.60 -12.22 -10.45
CA LYS A 29 -8.60 -10.95 -11.13
C LYS A 29 -7.37 -10.20 -10.64
N PRO A 30 -6.52 -9.64 -11.51
CA PRO A 30 -5.40 -8.84 -11.04
C PRO A 30 -5.97 -7.84 -10.05
N LYS A 31 -5.45 -7.82 -8.81
CA LYS A 31 -5.80 -6.80 -7.83
C LYS A 31 -5.51 -5.47 -8.50
N GLN A 32 -6.54 -4.82 -9.01
CA GLN A 32 -6.45 -3.47 -9.49
C GLN A 32 -5.93 -2.68 -8.29
N ASN A 33 -4.71 -2.16 -8.37
CA ASN A 33 -4.18 -1.23 -7.38
C ASN A 33 -5.04 0.02 -7.44
N VAL A 34 -6.16 -0.01 -6.72
CA VAL A 34 -7.01 1.15 -6.55
C VAL A 34 -6.19 2.12 -5.72
N MET A 35 -5.73 3.19 -6.37
CA MET A 35 -4.99 4.24 -5.70
C MET A 35 -5.89 4.83 -4.61
N ILE A 36 -5.47 4.66 -3.35
CA ILE A 36 -6.18 5.23 -2.21
C ILE A 36 -5.97 6.74 -2.23
N ILE A 37 -7.05 7.48 -2.46
CA ILE A 37 -7.04 8.95 -2.38
C ILE A 37 -7.50 9.34 -0.98
N ASN A 38 -6.69 10.10 -0.29
CA ASN A 38 -6.97 10.63 1.05
C ASN A 38 -6.44 12.06 1.19
N ASP A 39 -6.76 12.73 2.26
CA ASP A 39 -6.37 14.12 2.48
C ASP A 39 -4.84 14.29 2.59
N TRP A 40 -4.12 13.30 3.10
CA TRP A 40 -2.67 13.29 3.12
C TRP A 40 -2.05 13.47 1.72
N LYS A 41 -2.57 12.75 0.71
CA LYS A 41 -2.08 12.85 -0.67
C LYS A 41 -2.40 14.18 -1.34
N LYS A 42 -3.49 14.83 -0.95
CA LYS A 42 -3.89 16.13 -1.51
C LYS A 42 -2.93 17.25 -1.11
N ASP A 43 -2.26 17.11 0.02
CA ASP A 43 -1.36 18.10 0.59
C ASP A 43 0.11 17.72 0.38
N GLN A 44 0.54 17.63 -0.87
CA GLN A 44 1.86 17.11 -1.20
C GLN A 44 3.02 17.88 -0.55
N ASN A 45 2.87 19.18 -0.32
CA ASN A 45 3.92 20.02 0.27
C ASN A 45 3.68 20.36 1.75
N GLY A 46 2.60 19.88 2.35
CA GLY A 46 2.24 20.20 3.73
C GLY A 46 1.68 21.60 3.96
N CYS A 47 1.36 22.36 2.86
CA CYS A 47 0.93 23.75 2.93
C CYS A 47 -0.57 23.91 3.21
N LEU A 48 -1.38 22.90 2.90
CA LEU A 48 -2.84 22.96 2.99
C LEU A 48 -3.36 22.61 4.39
N LYS A 49 -2.48 22.27 5.33
CA LYS A 49 -2.82 21.84 6.69
C LYS A 49 -3.68 20.56 6.73
N LEU A 50 -3.69 19.78 5.65
CA LEU A 50 -4.40 18.50 5.58
C LEU A 50 -3.55 17.36 6.12
N ARG A 51 -2.21 17.43 5.96
CA ARG A 51 -1.27 16.50 6.58
C ARG A 51 -1.09 16.87 8.05
N THR A 52 -1.38 15.93 8.93
CA THR A 52 -1.18 16.06 10.38
C THR A 52 -0.62 14.77 10.95
N GLU A 53 0.10 14.85 12.07
CA GLU A 53 0.56 13.67 12.80
C GLU A 53 -0.61 12.70 13.11
N LYS A 54 -1.73 13.23 13.59
CA LYS A 54 -2.94 12.45 13.86
C LYS A 54 -3.40 11.67 12.63
N LEU A 55 -3.50 12.33 11.46
CA LEU A 55 -3.92 11.68 10.23
C LEU A 55 -2.91 10.59 9.81
N ALA A 56 -1.61 10.83 9.96
CA ALA A 56 -0.59 9.82 9.68
C ALA A 56 -0.79 8.57 10.52
N ILE A 57 -0.97 8.72 11.83
CA ILE A 57 -1.20 7.61 12.77
C ILE A 57 -2.50 6.86 12.41
N GLU A 58 -3.57 7.58 12.09
CA GLU A 58 -4.84 6.97 11.66
C GLU A 58 -4.70 6.16 10.36
N LEU A 59 -3.95 6.67 9.37
CA LEU A 59 -3.69 5.96 8.12
C LEU A 59 -2.87 4.69 8.34
N ILE A 60 -1.84 4.75 9.18
CA ILE A 60 -1.03 3.59 9.54
C ILE A 60 -1.91 2.50 10.16
N ALA A 61 -2.74 2.86 11.14
CA ALA A 61 -3.63 1.92 11.82
C ALA A 61 -4.70 1.35 10.88
N LYS A 62 -5.41 2.23 10.15
CA LYS A 62 -6.51 1.85 9.26
C LYS A 62 -6.08 0.89 8.16
N HIS A 63 -4.88 1.07 7.61
CA HIS A 63 -4.36 0.29 6.50
C HIS A 63 -3.39 -0.81 6.93
N ASN A 64 -3.20 -1.03 8.24
CA ASN A 64 -2.26 -2.00 8.80
C ASN A 64 -0.86 -1.86 8.17
N LEU A 65 -0.28 -0.67 8.29
CA LEU A 65 1.01 -0.35 7.66
C LEU A 65 2.22 -0.67 8.54
N ASN A 66 2.05 -0.98 9.82
CA ASN A 66 3.13 -1.46 10.67
C ASN A 66 3.75 -2.73 10.06
N HIS A 67 5.06 -2.71 9.86
CA HIS A 67 5.81 -3.78 9.18
C HIS A 67 5.32 -4.08 7.75
N SER A 68 4.62 -3.15 7.11
CA SER A 68 4.22 -3.30 5.70
C SER A 68 5.39 -3.00 4.76
N SER A 69 5.26 -3.50 3.52
CA SER A 69 6.20 -3.16 2.47
C SER A 69 6.12 -1.67 2.10
N LYS A 70 7.22 -1.13 1.61
CA LYS A 70 7.31 0.24 1.11
C LYS A 70 6.27 0.52 0.01
N GLU A 71 6.03 -0.42 -0.89
CA GLU A 71 5.03 -0.27 -1.96
C GLU A 71 3.62 -0.08 -1.40
N LYS A 72 3.23 -0.91 -0.42
CA LYS A 72 1.94 -0.77 0.26
C LYS A 72 1.84 0.58 0.96
N PHE A 73 2.91 1.02 1.61
CA PHE A 73 2.98 2.31 2.29
C PHE A 73 2.80 3.48 1.31
N ILE A 74 3.57 3.52 0.22
CA ILE A 74 3.50 4.57 -0.81
C ILE A 74 2.11 4.60 -1.47
N ASN A 75 1.46 3.45 -1.65
CA ASN A 75 0.09 3.41 -2.16
C ASN A 75 -0.91 4.17 -1.27
N VAL A 76 -0.66 4.26 0.04
CA VAL A 76 -1.51 4.99 0.99
C VAL A 76 -1.06 6.44 1.16
N PHE A 77 0.24 6.68 1.34
CA PHE A 77 0.82 7.99 1.63
C PHE A 77 1.18 8.82 0.39
N GLY A 78 1.31 8.19 -0.77
CA GLY A 78 1.83 8.83 -1.99
C GLY A 78 3.36 8.88 -2.00
N GLU A 79 3.92 9.57 -2.98
CA GLU A 79 5.37 9.76 -3.06
C GLU A 79 5.86 10.70 -1.94
N PRO A 80 7.02 10.41 -1.33
CA PRO A 80 7.61 11.26 -0.30
C PRO A 80 8.18 12.54 -0.90
N ASN A 81 8.33 13.56 -0.07
CA ASN A 81 9.03 14.80 -0.43
C ASN A 81 10.54 14.58 -0.58
N GLU A 82 11.11 13.74 0.29
CA GLU A 82 12.53 13.38 0.26
C GLU A 82 12.72 11.89 0.55
N LYS A 83 13.84 11.35 0.06
CA LYS A 83 14.33 10.00 0.37
C LYS A 83 15.76 10.12 0.87
N ARG A 84 16.04 9.53 2.02
CA ARG A 84 17.37 9.50 2.63
C ARG A 84 17.76 8.06 2.94
N PHE A 85 19.05 7.81 3.03
CA PHE A 85 19.58 6.53 3.51
C PHE A 85 20.47 6.79 4.72
N ILE A 86 20.19 6.09 5.80
CA ILE A 86 20.97 6.10 7.03
C ILE A 86 21.44 4.65 7.25
N ASN A 87 22.70 4.37 6.92
CA ASN A 87 23.25 3.02 6.86
C ASN A 87 22.42 2.12 5.92
N ASP A 88 21.78 1.06 6.46
CA ASP A 88 20.95 0.09 5.75
C ASP A 88 19.43 0.41 5.82
N THR A 89 19.09 1.59 6.32
CA THR A 89 17.69 2.02 6.51
C THR A 89 17.35 3.13 5.53
N GLU A 90 16.29 2.92 4.74
CA GLU A 90 15.72 3.95 3.88
C GLU A 90 14.71 4.78 4.69
N VAL A 91 14.80 6.10 4.61
CA VAL A 91 13.89 7.03 5.29
C VAL A 91 13.08 7.79 4.26
N LEU A 92 11.76 7.65 4.31
CA LEU A 92 10.83 8.44 3.52
C LEU A 92 10.37 9.64 4.34
N VAL A 93 10.59 10.85 3.82
CA VAL A 93 10.28 12.11 4.49
C VAL A 93 9.09 12.78 3.84
N TYR A 94 8.09 13.13 4.63
CA TYR A 94 6.90 13.84 4.18
C TYR A 94 6.76 15.14 4.96
N TYR A 95 6.62 16.25 4.24
CA TYR A 95 6.38 17.55 4.86
C TYR A 95 4.93 17.66 5.32
N PHE A 96 4.73 18.24 6.49
CA PHE A 96 3.42 18.60 6.99
C PHE A 96 3.50 19.90 7.78
N ASP A 97 2.37 20.56 7.95
CA ASP A 97 2.24 21.83 8.67
C ASP A 97 3.27 22.89 8.25
N THR A 98 3.56 22.98 6.96
CA THR A 98 4.54 23.90 6.38
C THR A 98 3.95 25.30 6.22
N LEU A 99 4.69 26.33 6.60
CA LEU A 99 4.37 27.74 6.30
C LEU A 99 4.95 28.10 4.92
N CYS A 100 4.15 27.86 3.87
CA CYS A 100 4.65 27.99 2.49
C CYS A 100 4.78 29.45 2.00
N ASP A 101 4.13 30.41 2.65
CA ASP A 101 4.13 31.82 2.27
C ASP A 101 5.18 32.65 3.04
N ALA A 102 5.90 32.06 4.00
CA ALA A 102 6.91 32.71 4.79
C ALA A 102 8.29 32.67 4.12
N GLN A 103 9.12 33.71 4.33
CA GLN A 103 10.50 33.73 3.86
C GLN A 103 11.38 32.66 4.53
N GLU A 104 11.09 32.34 5.79
CA GLU A 104 11.65 31.20 6.50
C GLU A 104 10.53 30.14 6.59
N GLN A 105 10.76 29.01 5.96
CA GLN A 105 9.79 27.92 5.93
C GLN A 105 9.97 27.06 7.18
N ASP A 106 9.18 27.35 8.22
CA ASP A 106 9.01 26.39 9.32
C ASP A 106 8.33 25.15 8.76
N LYS A 107 8.96 24.01 8.90
CA LYS A 107 8.47 22.73 8.39
C LYS A 107 8.40 21.72 9.50
N CYS A 108 7.35 20.93 9.48
CA CYS A 108 7.31 19.68 10.21
C CYS A 108 7.55 18.52 9.25
N TYR A 109 8.21 17.49 9.76
CA TYR A 109 8.59 16.30 8.99
C TYR A 109 7.99 15.07 9.63
N ALA A 110 7.34 14.24 8.83
CA ALA A 110 7.03 12.87 9.18
C ALA A 110 8.07 11.97 8.51
N GLU A 111 8.87 11.28 9.29
CA GLU A 111 9.92 10.38 8.84
C GLU A 111 9.50 8.93 9.08
N PHE A 112 9.52 8.14 8.00
CA PHE A 112 9.15 6.74 8.02
C PHE A 112 10.37 5.90 7.66
N TYR A 113 10.79 5.04 8.57
CA TYR A 113 12.02 4.26 8.49
C TYR A 113 11.73 2.86 7.98
N PHE A 114 12.40 2.49 6.89
CA PHE A 114 12.27 1.18 6.24
C PHE A 114 13.58 0.41 6.31
N LYS A 115 13.56 -0.71 7.00
CA LYS A 115 14.66 -1.66 7.03
C LYS A 115 14.26 -2.94 6.30
N ASN A 116 15.12 -3.40 5.38
CA ASN A 116 14.81 -4.54 4.51
C ASN A 116 13.47 -4.38 3.75
N GLY A 117 13.12 -3.14 3.38
CA GLY A 117 11.88 -2.83 2.66
C GLY A 117 10.61 -2.82 3.50
N LEU A 118 10.70 -2.99 4.82
CA LEU A 118 9.56 -3.00 5.75
C LEU A 118 9.59 -1.79 6.69
N LEU A 119 8.44 -1.18 6.94
CA LEU A 119 8.29 -0.09 7.90
C LEU A 119 8.63 -0.56 9.31
N THR A 120 9.61 0.08 9.96
CA THR A 120 10.10 -0.28 11.30
C THR A 120 9.79 0.76 12.36
N SER A 121 9.83 2.06 12.00
CA SER A 121 9.53 3.15 12.93
C SER A 121 9.03 4.39 12.19
N THR A 122 8.46 5.31 12.96
CA THR A 122 7.96 6.61 12.50
C THR A 122 8.34 7.68 13.51
N GLU A 123 8.79 8.83 13.03
CA GLU A 123 9.11 10.00 13.85
C GLU A 123 8.44 11.24 13.28
N PHE A 124 8.06 12.18 14.15
CA PHE A 124 7.50 13.47 13.80
C PHE A 124 8.35 14.57 14.42
N LEU A 125 8.86 15.47 13.59
CA LEU A 125 9.81 16.51 13.96
C LEU A 125 9.31 17.84 13.41
N CYS A 126 9.47 18.93 14.15
CA CYS A 126 9.24 20.31 13.68
C CYS A 126 10.48 21.16 13.95
N GLU A 127 10.90 21.94 12.97
CA GLU A 127 12.00 22.90 13.02
C GLU A 127 11.48 24.33 12.92
#